data_349893b3daeb5cd86f050d7f70f3e3e9
#
_entry.id   349893b3daeb5cd86f050d7f70f3e3e9
#
_cell.length_a   1.000
_cell.length_b   1.000
_cell.length_c   1.000
_cell.angle_alpha   90.00
_cell.angle_beta   90.00
_cell.angle_gamma   90.00
#
_symmetry.space_group_name_H-M   'P 1'
#
loop_
_entity.id
_entity.type
_entity.pdbx_description
1 polymer ?
#
loop_
_entity_poly.entity_id
_entity_poly.type
_entity_poly.pdbx_seq_one_letter_code
_entity_poly.pdbx_strand_id
1 'polypeptide(L)'
;MVRSALLPALLCLATALPAQTPASALDQFRAKPIPHEDGFRVYIVPDMEGMGSVVSIHEVIAGNEGERYKDLTGPDYWNHFRSLLTQEVNAAIRGARGAGARSFVVNEGHGGNLFANVLPWELDTAALLIRGFPKPLVMITGIDSSFGTVMFTGAHANAGSPGVMAHNFAFDTFNVNGKPLNEVGINALIAGEVGVSVSLVSGDDALIAETKKMLPNGFIPIVTKIAVGRSAAITYSPARVQRMLEDGAREAVRRERAGDFAPFTMSRPYRVEFTLRRSYPDSVVAAVEALPGFKLERTGERSFRFVTGSAREMGWLLDAIESAVLQ
;
A
#
# COMPACT_ATOMS: atom_id res chain seq x y z
N MET A 1 -34.40 18.52 -53.24
CA MET A 1 -34.91 18.98 -51.94
C MET A 1 -34.26 18.12 -50.86
N VAL A 2 -33.20 18.65 -50.25
CA VAL A 2 -32.47 17.96 -49.19
C VAL A 2 -32.89 18.63 -47.88
N ARG A 3 -33.53 17.86 -46.99
CA ARG A 3 -33.92 18.33 -45.64
C ARG A 3 -32.74 18.15 -44.72
N SER A 4 -32.15 19.23 -44.26
CA SER A 4 -31.16 19.27 -43.20
C SER A 4 -31.86 19.05 -41.85
N ALA A 5 -31.51 17.99 -41.14
CA ALA A 5 -31.91 17.77 -39.77
C ALA A 5 -30.91 18.45 -38.83
N LEU A 6 -31.36 19.45 -38.12
CA LEU A 6 -30.64 20.08 -37.00
C LEU A 6 -30.71 19.15 -35.77
N LEU A 7 -29.56 18.63 -35.34
CA LEU A 7 -29.44 18.00 -34.00
C LEU A 7 -29.40 19.10 -32.92
N PRO A 8 -30.15 18.99 -31.83
CA PRO A 8 -30.00 19.90 -30.70
C PRO A 8 -28.71 19.59 -29.94
N ALA A 9 -27.89 20.62 -29.73
CA ALA A 9 -26.73 20.57 -28.86
C ALA A 9 -27.21 20.39 -27.40
N LEU A 10 -26.88 19.25 -26.82
CA LEU A 10 -27.08 19.04 -25.38
C LEU A 10 -26.05 19.87 -24.62
N LEU A 11 -26.51 20.97 -24.03
CA LEU A 11 -25.73 21.77 -23.10
C LEU A 11 -25.62 20.99 -21.78
N CYS A 12 -24.50 20.29 -21.54
CA CYS A 12 -24.16 19.77 -20.23
C CYS A 12 -23.88 20.93 -19.29
N LEU A 13 -24.86 21.31 -18.49
CA LEU A 13 -24.65 22.14 -17.31
C LEU A 13 -23.85 21.32 -16.30
N ALA A 14 -22.56 21.57 -16.24
CA ALA A 14 -21.72 21.13 -15.13
C ALA A 14 -22.21 21.90 -13.89
N THR A 15 -23.04 21.28 -13.08
CA THR A 15 -23.37 21.78 -11.75
C THR A 15 -22.10 21.64 -10.91
N ALA A 16 -21.46 22.79 -10.64
CA ALA A 16 -20.37 22.84 -9.65
C ALA A 16 -20.94 22.34 -8.31
N LEU A 17 -20.45 21.21 -7.84
CA LEU A 17 -20.74 20.73 -6.48
C LEU A 17 -20.24 21.81 -5.52
N PRO A 18 -21.04 22.17 -4.49
CA PRO A 18 -20.58 23.13 -3.48
C PRO A 18 -19.33 22.61 -2.82
N ALA A 19 -18.31 23.47 -2.69
CA ALA A 19 -17.08 23.17 -1.96
C ALA A 19 -17.46 22.73 -0.54
N GLN A 20 -17.30 21.45 -0.25
CA GLN A 20 -17.58 20.89 1.07
C GLN A 20 -16.48 21.37 2.03
N THR A 21 -16.88 21.71 3.27
CA THR A 21 -15.91 22.05 4.31
C THR A 21 -14.99 20.86 4.59
N PRO A 22 -13.69 21.07 4.86
CA PRO A 22 -12.71 19.98 5.05
C PRO A 22 -13.13 18.90 6.03
N ALA A 23 -13.80 19.28 7.14
CA ALA A 23 -14.31 18.32 8.11
C ALA A 23 -15.41 17.41 7.54
N SER A 24 -16.31 17.93 6.70
CA SER A 24 -17.40 17.11 6.10
C SER A 24 -16.86 16.21 4.98
N ALA A 25 -15.82 16.63 4.25
CA ALA A 25 -15.14 15.79 3.28
C ALA A 25 -14.45 14.61 3.98
N LEU A 26 -13.75 14.85 5.10
CA LEU A 26 -13.10 13.82 5.90
C LEU A 26 -14.10 12.85 6.56
N ASP A 27 -15.28 13.34 6.98
CA ASP A 27 -16.32 12.48 7.55
C ASP A 27 -16.93 11.50 6.51
N GLN A 28 -16.95 11.84 5.23
CA GLN A 28 -17.38 10.92 4.17
C GLN A 28 -16.42 9.73 4.01
N PHE A 29 -15.16 9.90 4.35
CA PHE A 29 -14.12 8.89 4.25
C PHE A 29 -13.89 8.13 5.56
N ARG A 30 -14.72 8.30 6.57
CA ARG A 30 -14.70 7.39 7.72
C ARG A 30 -15.03 6.00 7.20
N ALA A 31 -14.02 5.15 7.16
CA ALA A 31 -14.20 3.77 6.73
C ALA A 31 -15.33 3.16 7.55
N LYS A 32 -16.33 2.57 6.88
CA LYS A 32 -17.35 1.78 7.56
C LYS A 32 -16.65 0.69 8.36
N PRO A 33 -17.13 0.35 9.57
CA PRO A 33 -16.58 -0.78 10.31
C PRO A 33 -16.55 -2.02 9.42
N ILE A 34 -15.40 -2.67 9.36
CA ILE A 34 -15.25 -3.90 8.58
C ILE A 34 -15.97 -5.02 9.34
N PRO A 35 -16.95 -5.71 8.73
CA PRO A 35 -17.61 -6.85 9.36
C PRO A 35 -16.58 -7.89 9.80
N HIS A 36 -16.77 -8.51 10.95
CA HIS A 36 -15.85 -9.55 11.42
C HIS A 36 -16.58 -10.59 12.30
N GLU A 37 -16.03 -11.78 12.31
CA GLU A 37 -16.34 -12.81 13.28
C GLU A 37 -15.48 -12.61 14.55
N ASP A 38 -15.91 -13.18 15.65
CA ASP A 38 -15.12 -13.16 16.89
C ASP A 38 -13.82 -13.94 16.75
N GLY A 39 -12.76 -13.43 17.38
CA GLY A 39 -11.47 -14.09 17.40
C GLY A 39 -10.31 -13.20 16.96
N PHE A 40 -9.14 -13.81 16.83
CA PHE A 40 -7.93 -13.08 16.41
C PHE A 40 -8.00 -12.70 14.94
N ARG A 41 -7.94 -11.40 14.68
CA ARG A 41 -8.05 -10.81 13.33
C ARG A 41 -6.68 -10.43 12.78
N VAL A 42 -6.44 -10.75 11.53
CA VAL A 42 -5.22 -10.39 10.81
C VAL A 42 -5.54 -9.47 9.66
N TYR A 43 -4.82 -8.35 9.59
CA TYR A 43 -4.86 -7.43 8.47
C TYR A 43 -3.66 -7.72 7.56
N ILE A 44 -3.89 -7.97 6.27
CA ILE A 44 -2.84 -8.29 5.29
C ILE A 44 -2.82 -7.21 4.22
N VAL A 45 -1.64 -6.67 3.97
CA VAL A 45 -1.38 -5.69 2.91
C VAL A 45 -0.47 -6.35 1.88
N PRO A 46 -1.03 -6.88 0.77
CA PRO A 46 -0.24 -7.42 -0.32
C PRO A 46 0.26 -6.32 -1.25
N ASP A 47 1.50 -6.48 -1.69
CA ASP A 47 2.17 -5.65 -2.69
C ASP A 47 2.88 -6.56 -3.70
N MET A 48 3.21 -6.05 -4.89
CA MET A 48 3.71 -6.89 -5.97
C MET A 48 5.24 -6.82 -6.14
N GLU A 49 5.85 -5.68 -5.89
CA GLU A 49 7.28 -5.45 -6.16
C GLU A 49 8.20 -6.35 -5.34
N GLY A 50 7.81 -6.68 -4.12
CA GLY A 50 8.58 -7.54 -3.22
C GLY A 50 8.24 -9.03 -3.31
N MET A 51 7.32 -9.45 -4.18
CA MET A 51 7.02 -10.87 -4.43
C MET A 51 8.26 -11.63 -4.89
N GLY A 52 8.34 -12.92 -4.55
CA GLY A 52 9.52 -13.72 -4.78
C GLY A 52 10.00 -13.80 -6.23
N SER A 53 9.08 -13.83 -7.18
CA SER A 53 9.39 -14.03 -8.61
C SER A 53 9.45 -12.74 -9.41
N VAL A 54 9.04 -11.59 -8.83
CA VAL A 54 8.91 -10.31 -9.53
C VAL A 54 10.22 -9.54 -9.49
N VAL A 55 10.65 -9.02 -10.64
CA VAL A 55 11.88 -8.21 -10.77
C VAL A 55 11.70 -6.96 -11.64
N SER A 56 10.57 -6.85 -12.37
CA SER A 56 10.37 -5.81 -13.38
C SER A 56 9.01 -5.15 -13.25
N ILE A 57 8.96 -3.85 -13.59
CA ILE A 57 7.72 -3.07 -13.67
C ILE A 57 6.70 -3.68 -14.65
N HIS A 58 7.15 -4.40 -15.66
CA HIS A 58 6.28 -5.07 -16.64
C HIS A 58 5.52 -6.27 -16.05
N GLU A 59 5.95 -6.78 -14.92
CA GLU A 59 5.32 -7.88 -14.20
C GLU A 59 4.26 -7.41 -13.21
N VAL A 60 4.27 -6.12 -12.87
CA VAL A 60 3.41 -5.55 -11.82
C VAL A 60 2.40 -4.52 -12.32
N ILE A 61 2.55 -3.96 -13.53
CA ILE A 61 1.63 -2.98 -14.11
C ILE A 61 1.15 -3.45 -15.48
N ALA A 62 -0.18 -3.63 -15.61
CA ALA A 62 -0.80 -3.96 -16.88
C ALA A 62 -0.63 -2.83 -17.91
N GLY A 63 -0.41 -3.18 -19.17
CA GLY A 63 -0.30 -2.21 -20.27
C GLY A 63 1.01 -1.42 -20.31
N ASN A 64 1.93 -1.67 -19.39
CA ASN A 64 3.27 -1.06 -19.40
C ASN A 64 4.28 -1.89 -20.24
N GLU A 65 3.75 -2.80 -21.02
CA GLU A 65 4.51 -3.61 -21.98
C GLU A 65 4.87 -2.71 -23.17
N GLY A 66 6.03 -2.08 -23.17
CA GLY A 66 6.51 -1.42 -24.39
C GLY A 66 6.45 -2.39 -25.58
N GLU A 67 6.40 -1.87 -26.81
CA GLU A 67 6.34 -2.65 -28.07
C GLU A 67 7.28 -3.88 -28.09
N ARG A 68 8.41 -3.76 -27.38
CA ARG A 68 9.47 -4.77 -27.31
C ARG A 68 9.06 -6.06 -26.56
N TYR A 69 8.02 -6.01 -25.72
CA TYR A 69 7.60 -7.11 -24.86
C TYR A 69 6.18 -7.61 -25.14
N LYS A 70 5.48 -7.01 -26.09
CA LYS A 70 4.09 -7.37 -26.45
C LYS A 70 3.90 -8.87 -26.71
N ASP A 71 4.89 -9.52 -27.33
CA ASP A 71 4.83 -10.93 -27.65
C ASP A 71 5.12 -11.86 -26.44
N LEU A 72 5.76 -11.30 -25.40
CA LEU A 72 6.14 -12.04 -24.18
C LEU A 72 5.20 -11.76 -22.99
N THR A 73 4.43 -10.68 -23.04
CA THR A 73 3.72 -10.10 -21.90
C THR A 73 2.21 -9.96 -22.12
N GLY A 74 1.59 -10.78 -22.92
CA GLY A 74 0.13 -10.76 -23.11
C GLY A 74 -0.66 -10.78 -21.79
N PRO A 75 -2.00 -10.57 -21.81
CA PRO A 75 -2.84 -10.50 -20.61
C PRO A 75 -2.69 -11.72 -19.68
N ASP A 76 -2.33 -12.88 -20.24
CA ASP A 76 -2.06 -14.09 -19.47
C ASP A 76 -0.78 -13.97 -18.63
N TYR A 77 0.24 -13.29 -19.13
CA TYR A 77 1.49 -13.09 -18.42
C TYR A 77 1.27 -12.25 -17.15
N TRP A 78 0.59 -11.10 -17.25
CA TRP A 78 0.29 -10.27 -16.10
C TRP A 78 -0.67 -10.96 -15.11
N ASN A 79 -1.70 -11.66 -15.60
CA ASN A 79 -2.59 -12.46 -14.76
C ASN A 79 -1.85 -13.57 -14.00
N HIS A 80 -0.76 -14.10 -14.56
CA HIS A 80 0.09 -15.05 -13.86
C HIS A 80 0.68 -14.45 -12.57
N PHE A 81 1.20 -13.21 -12.62
CA PHE A 81 1.75 -12.56 -11.42
C PHE A 81 0.66 -12.17 -10.41
N ARG A 82 -0.54 -11.83 -10.86
CA ARG A 82 -1.69 -11.63 -9.97
C ARG A 82 -2.10 -12.91 -9.25
N SER A 83 -2.08 -14.04 -9.96
CA SER A 83 -2.32 -15.35 -9.34
C SER A 83 -1.23 -15.68 -8.31
N LEU A 84 0.05 -15.43 -8.61
CA LEU A 84 1.13 -15.60 -7.64
C LEU A 84 0.95 -14.71 -6.41
N LEU A 85 0.57 -13.43 -6.58
CA LEU A 85 0.23 -12.54 -5.48
C LEU A 85 -0.85 -13.14 -4.58
N THR A 86 -1.95 -13.59 -5.19
CA THR A 86 -3.08 -14.19 -4.48
C THR A 86 -2.66 -15.46 -3.74
N GLN A 87 -1.79 -16.27 -4.32
CA GLN A 87 -1.26 -17.49 -3.70
C GLN A 87 -0.33 -17.16 -2.51
N GLU A 88 0.49 -16.11 -2.58
CA GLU A 88 1.31 -15.64 -1.45
C GLU A 88 0.42 -15.15 -0.30
N VAL A 89 -0.63 -14.39 -0.59
CA VAL A 89 -1.64 -13.97 0.41
C VAL A 89 -2.33 -15.17 1.05
N ASN A 90 -2.78 -16.14 0.24
CA ASN A 90 -3.42 -17.35 0.74
C ASN A 90 -2.47 -18.19 1.61
N ALA A 91 -1.18 -18.20 1.31
CA ALA A 91 -0.17 -18.87 2.14
C ALA A 91 -0.06 -18.20 3.52
N ALA A 92 -0.03 -16.86 3.58
CA ALA A 92 -0.05 -16.13 4.84
C ALA A 92 -1.35 -16.40 5.64
N ILE A 93 -2.50 -16.43 4.98
CA ILE A 93 -3.79 -16.77 5.61
C ILE A 93 -3.77 -18.19 6.19
N ARG A 94 -3.28 -19.19 5.44
CA ARG A 94 -3.19 -20.56 5.94
C ARG A 94 -2.29 -20.67 7.17
N GLY A 95 -1.13 -20.01 7.13
CA GLY A 95 -0.21 -19.97 8.27
C GLY A 95 -0.84 -19.35 9.52
N ALA A 96 -1.42 -18.16 9.37
CA ALA A 96 -2.08 -17.43 10.45
C ALA A 96 -3.28 -18.22 11.03
N ARG A 97 -4.10 -18.84 10.17
CA ARG A 97 -5.20 -19.72 10.59
C ARG A 97 -4.69 -20.90 11.39
N GLY A 98 -3.56 -21.50 10.99
CA GLY A 98 -2.91 -22.60 11.72
C GLY A 98 -2.46 -22.21 13.14
N ALA A 99 -2.27 -20.90 13.41
CA ALA A 99 -1.97 -20.36 14.74
C ALA A 99 -3.21 -19.79 15.48
N GLY A 100 -4.41 -20.00 14.95
CA GLY A 100 -5.69 -19.65 15.59
C GLY A 100 -6.27 -18.31 15.20
N ALA A 101 -5.79 -17.66 14.12
CA ALA A 101 -6.50 -16.54 13.53
C ALA A 101 -7.82 -17.00 12.88
N ARG A 102 -8.86 -16.17 12.97
CA ARG A 102 -10.21 -16.52 12.53
C ARG A 102 -10.76 -15.60 11.45
N SER A 103 -10.35 -14.34 11.43
CA SER A 103 -10.86 -13.32 10.52
C SER A 103 -9.69 -12.64 9.80
N PHE A 104 -9.84 -12.45 8.51
CA PHE A 104 -8.79 -11.91 7.64
C PHE A 104 -9.36 -10.75 6.81
N VAL A 105 -8.61 -9.66 6.77
CA VAL A 105 -8.85 -8.56 5.85
C VAL A 105 -7.63 -8.43 4.98
N VAL A 106 -7.82 -8.47 3.67
CA VAL A 106 -6.80 -8.23 2.66
C VAL A 106 -7.07 -6.86 2.04
N ASN A 107 -6.16 -5.92 2.18
CA ASN A 107 -6.28 -4.60 1.57
C ASN A 107 -5.16 -4.41 0.55
N GLU A 108 -5.53 -4.28 -0.71
CA GLU A 108 -4.62 -4.06 -1.82
C GLU A 108 -3.62 -2.93 -1.54
N GLY A 109 -2.33 -3.24 -1.60
CA GLY A 109 -1.23 -2.28 -1.38
C GLY A 109 -0.64 -1.75 -2.69
N HIS A 110 -0.59 -2.59 -3.73
CA HIS A 110 0.00 -2.24 -5.01
C HIS A 110 -0.89 -1.29 -5.83
N GLY A 111 -0.35 -0.11 -6.21
CA GLY A 111 -1.07 0.92 -6.94
C GLY A 111 -1.39 0.56 -8.40
N GLY A 112 -0.70 -0.39 -8.98
CA GLY A 112 -0.98 -0.90 -10.32
C GLY A 112 -2.44 -1.32 -10.46
N ASN A 113 -3.02 -1.12 -11.64
CA ASN A 113 -4.43 -1.45 -11.93
C ASN A 113 -5.41 -0.87 -10.89
N LEU A 114 -5.14 0.32 -10.39
CA LEU A 114 -5.97 1.02 -9.40
C LEU A 114 -6.31 0.15 -8.18
N PHE A 115 -5.30 -0.50 -7.59
CA PHE A 115 -5.48 -1.37 -6.42
C PHE A 115 -6.49 -2.51 -6.64
N ALA A 116 -6.39 -3.20 -7.78
CA ALA A 116 -7.25 -4.33 -8.14
C ALA A 116 -6.44 -5.53 -8.66
N ASN A 117 -5.39 -5.93 -7.92
CA ASN A 117 -4.40 -6.92 -8.33
C ASN A 117 -4.69 -8.33 -7.80
N VAL A 118 -5.17 -8.47 -6.56
CA VAL A 118 -5.60 -9.76 -6.01
C VAL A 118 -6.77 -10.31 -6.83
N LEU A 119 -6.73 -11.60 -7.16
CA LEU A 119 -7.79 -12.28 -7.89
C LEU A 119 -8.87 -12.77 -6.90
N PRO A 120 -10.06 -12.16 -6.87
CA PRO A 120 -11.08 -12.49 -5.86
C PRO A 120 -11.55 -13.94 -5.90
N TRP A 121 -11.53 -14.55 -7.09
CA TRP A 121 -11.95 -15.95 -7.27
C TRP A 121 -10.90 -16.99 -6.87
N GLU A 122 -9.66 -16.55 -6.61
CA GLU A 122 -8.57 -17.39 -6.07
C GLU A 122 -8.31 -17.12 -4.60
N LEU A 123 -8.83 -16.00 -4.05
CA LEU A 123 -8.62 -15.61 -2.66
C LEU A 123 -9.34 -16.56 -1.72
N ASP A 124 -8.72 -16.86 -0.58
CA ASP A 124 -9.29 -17.67 0.49
C ASP A 124 -10.64 -17.10 0.95
N THR A 125 -11.64 -17.95 1.05
CA THR A 125 -13.03 -17.57 1.34
C THR A 125 -13.25 -16.96 2.73
N ALA A 126 -12.31 -17.12 3.65
CA ALA A 126 -12.37 -16.49 4.97
C ALA A 126 -11.87 -15.02 4.98
N ALA A 127 -11.38 -14.52 3.83
CA ALA A 127 -10.85 -13.18 3.72
C ALA A 127 -11.89 -12.20 3.15
N LEU A 128 -11.97 -11.02 3.75
CA LEU A 128 -12.61 -9.85 3.14
C LEU A 128 -11.56 -9.09 2.32
N LEU A 129 -11.91 -8.68 1.11
CA LEU A 129 -11.02 -7.97 0.20
C LEU A 129 -11.41 -6.50 0.09
N ILE A 130 -10.49 -5.59 0.42
CA ILE A 130 -10.59 -4.15 0.15
C ILE A 130 -9.76 -3.88 -1.10
N ARG A 131 -10.41 -3.40 -2.15
CA ARG A 131 -9.79 -3.15 -3.45
C ARG A 131 -10.35 -1.90 -4.11
N GLY A 132 -9.65 -1.41 -5.11
CA GLY A 132 -10.02 -0.21 -5.85
C GLY A 132 -9.45 1.06 -5.24
N PHE A 133 -9.63 2.18 -5.95
CA PHE A 133 -9.14 3.51 -5.59
C PHE A 133 -10.17 4.57 -6.04
N PRO A 134 -10.35 5.71 -5.32
CA PRO A 134 -9.69 6.06 -4.05
C PRO A 134 -10.24 5.27 -2.85
N LYS A 135 -9.42 5.11 -1.82
CA LYS A 135 -9.81 4.48 -0.55
C LYS A 135 -9.11 5.15 0.62
N PRO A 136 -9.84 5.49 1.71
CA PRO A 136 -9.26 6.22 2.84
C PRO A 136 -8.07 5.48 3.44
N LEU A 137 -6.98 6.19 3.76
CA LEU A 137 -5.75 5.63 4.31
C LEU A 137 -5.03 4.63 3.36
N VAL A 138 -5.37 4.61 2.09
CA VAL A 138 -4.76 3.81 1.02
C VAL A 138 -4.51 2.33 1.43
N MET A 139 -3.28 1.98 1.83
CA MET A 139 -2.88 0.60 2.15
C MET A 139 -3.43 0.09 3.49
N ILE A 140 -3.95 0.97 4.36
CA ILE A 140 -4.37 0.60 5.72
C ILE A 140 -5.84 1.00 5.98
N THR A 141 -6.66 1.04 4.92
CA THR A 141 -8.09 1.38 4.96
C THR A 141 -8.84 0.52 5.97
N GLY A 142 -9.57 1.16 6.88
CA GLY A 142 -10.43 0.46 7.84
C GLY A 142 -9.69 -0.21 9.00
N ILE A 143 -8.39 0.03 9.18
CA ILE A 143 -7.66 -0.44 10.36
C ILE A 143 -8.25 0.17 11.63
N ASP A 144 -8.47 -0.65 12.66
CA ASP A 144 -8.92 -0.25 13.98
C ASP A 144 -8.36 -1.20 15.07
N SER A 145 -8.65 -0.92 16.33
CA SER A 145 -8.12 -1.67 17.48
C SER A 145 -8.67 -3.10 17.62
N SER A 146 -9.59 -3.55 16.76
CA SER A 146 -10.09 -4.92 16.75
C SER A 146 -9.15 -5.90 16.03
N PHE A 147 -8.18 -5.38 15.27
CA PHE A 147 -7.16 -6.23 14.65
C PHE A 147 -6.08 -6.62 15.67
N GLY A 148 -5.69 -7.88 15.64
CA GLY A 148 -4.58 -8.38 16.43
C GLY A 148 -3.24 -7.97 15.83
N THR A 149 -3.11 -7.90 14.50
CA THR A 149 -1.85 -7.55 13.84
C THR A 149 -2.01 -7.17 12.38
N VAL A 150 -0.99 -6.50 11.83
CA VAL A 150 -0.81 -6.25 10.39
C VAL A 150 0.35 -7.11 9.85
N MET A 151 0.17 -7.66 8.66
CA MET A 151 1.20 -8.36 7.88
C MET A 151 1.35 -7.68 6.51
N PHE A 152 2.58 -7.38 6.11
CA PHE A 152 2.90 -6.88 4.77
C PHE A 152 3.51 -8.00 3.95
N THR A 153 2.91 -8.35 2.81
CA THR A 153 3.42 -9.38 1.91
C THR A 153 3.85 -8.76 0.58
N GLY A 154 5.05 -9.08 0.12
CA GLY A 154 5.55 -8.59 -1.16
C GLY A 154 5.88 -7.08 -1.20
N ALA A 155 6.13 -6.44 -0.05
CA ALA A 155 6.50 -5.04 0.03
C ALA A 155 7.92 -4.78 -0.51
N HIS A 156 8.23 -3.51 -0.81
CA HIS A 156 9.50 -3.08 -1.41
C HIS A 156 10.23 -2.04 -0.55
N ALA A 157 11.52 -1.85 -0.83
CA ALA A 157 12.37 -0.88 -0.16
C ALA A 157 12.05 0.57 -0.56
N ASN A 158 12.49 1.54 0.24
CA ASN A 158 12.26 2.97 0.06
C ASN A 158 12.89 3.50 -1.22
N ALA A 159 12.40 4.64 -1.71
CA ALA A 159 13.00 5.37 -2.80
C ALA A 159 14.50 5.63 -2.55
N GLY A 160 15.33 5.39 -3.56
CA GLY A 160 16.79 5.51 -3.47
C GLY A 160 17.52 4.33 -2.84
N SER A 161 16.81 3.33 -2.35
CA SER A 161 17.38 2.08 -1.83
C SER A 161 17.90 1.15 -2.92
N PRO A 162 18.86 0.26 -2.64
CA PRO A 162 19.35 -0.72 -3.61
C PRO A 162 18.39 -1.90 -3.86
N GLY A 163 17.14 -1.82 -3.40
CA GLY A 163 16.11 -2.84 -3.59
C GLY A 163 15.54 -2.91 -5.01
N VAL A 164 14.89 -4.02 -5.32
CA VAL A 164 14.15 -4.22 -6.57
C VAL A 164 12.96 -3.26 -6.60
N MET A 165 12.84 -2.48 -7.68
CA MET A 165 11.79 -1.48 -7.90
C MET A 165 11.56 -0.52 -6.72
N ALA A 166 12.58 -0.29 -5.90
CA ALA A 166 12.51 0.53 -4.70
C ALA A 166 11.92 1.93 -4.98
N HIS A 167 10.85 2.28 -4.28
CA HIS A 167 10.15 3.57 -4.38
C HIS A 167 9.37 3.88 -3.10
N ASN A 168 8.54 4.93 -3.07
CA ASN A 168 7.68 5.25 -1.94
C ASN A 168 6.51 6.09 -2.43
N PHE A 169 5.30 5.53 -2.55
CA PHE A 169 4.12 6.25 -3.07
C PHE A 169 4.48 7.27 -4.16
N ALA A 170 3.98 8.50 -4.06
CA ALA A 170 4.28 9.62 -4.95
C ALA A 170 5.61 10.35 -4.64
N PHE A 171 6.47 9.81 -3.74
CA PHE A 171 7.59 10.57 -3.17
C PHE A 171 8.97 10.07 -3.58
N ASP A 172 9.90 11.01 -3.77
CA ASP A 172 11.34 10.74 -3.75
C ASP A 172 11.86 10.64 -2.31
N THR A 173 11.27 11.41 -1.37
CA THR A 173 11.57 11.33 0.07
C THR A 173 10.30 11.50 0.90
N PHE A 174 10.21 10.77 2.01
CA PHE A 174 9.17 10.93 3.01
C PHE A 174 9.75 10.72 4.41
N ASN A 175 9.73 11.77 5.21
CA ASN A 175 10.30 11.76 6.56
C ASN A 175 9.25 12.13 7.60
N VAL A 176 9.31 11.48 8.74
CA VAL A 176 8.51 11.83 9.92
C VAL A 176 9.46 12.08 11.09
N ASN A 177 9.41 13.29 11.66
CA ASN A 177 10.31 13.74 12.72
C ASN A 177 11.80 13.55 12.36
N GLY A 178 12.16 13.84 11.10
CA GLY A 178 13.51 13.72 10.56
C GLY A 178 13.98 12.28 10.28
N LYS A 179 13.11 11.27 10.44
CA LYS A 179 13.43 9.86 10.12
C LYS A 179 12.77 9.45 8.81
N PRO A 180 13.51 8.88 7.86
CA PRO A 180 12.92 8.37 6.64
C PRO A 180 12.04 7.16 6.95
N LEU A 181 10.83 7.15 6.39
CA LEU A 181 9.92 6.01 6.45
C LEU A 181 9.64 5.51 5.04
N ASN A 182 9.70 4.20 4.83
CA ASN A 182 9.14 3.54 3.66
C ASN A 182 7.63 3.29 3.88
N GLU A 183 6.96 2.72 2.90
CA GLU A 183 5.52 2.46 2.96
C GLU A 183 5.12 1.58 4.14
N VAL A 184 5.92 0.55 4.47
CA VAL A 184 5.70 -0.27 5.67
C VAL A 184 5.76 0.57 6.93
N GLY A 185 6.77 1.44 7.07
CA GLY A 185 6.93 2.31 8.24
C GLY A 185 5.82 3.34 8.41
N ILE A 186 5.37 3.94 7.30
CA ILE A 186 4.24 4.88 7.30
C ILE A 186 2.97 4.18 7.79
N ASN A 187 2.64 3.03 7.21
CA ASN A 187 1.45 2.27 7.54
C ASN A 187 1.53 1.63 8.95
N ALA A 188 2.73 1.22 9.38
CA ALA A 188 2.95 0.76 10.75
C ALA A 188 2.69 1.86 11.79
N LEU A 189 3.05 3.12 11.48
CA LEU A 189 2.77 4.26 12.36
C LEU A 189 1.26 4.54 12.46
N ILE A 190 0.51 4.41 11.37
CA ILE A 190 -0.95 4.55 11.36
C ILE A 190 -1.60 3.41 12.16
N ALA A 191 -1.19 2.17 11.95
CA ALA A 191 -1.67 1.01 12.71
C ALA A 191 -1.31 1.13 14.20
N GLY A 192 -0.11 1.60 14.51
CA GLY A 192 0.36 1.83 15.87
C GLY A 192 -0.46 2.86 16.64
N GLU A 193 -1.04 3.85 15.96
CA GLU A 193 -1.93 4.85 16.59
C GLU A 193 -3.22 4.22 17.16
N VAL A 194 -3.69 3.12 16.57
CA VAL A 194 -4.84 2.35 17.07
C VAL A 194 -4.43 1.12 17.89
N GLY A 195 -3.15 1.01 18.26
CA GLY A 195 -2.65 -0.05 19.13
C GLY A 195 -2.35 -1.37 18.41
N VAL A 196 -2.25 -1.38 17.08
CA VAL A 196 -2.00 -2.60 16.29
C VAL A 196 -0.54 -2.66 15.86
N SER A 197 0.11 -3.80 16.11
CA SER A 197 1.50 -4.08 15.75
C SER A 197 1.63 -4.61 14.33
N VAL A 198 2.84 -4.53 13.76
CA VAL A 198 3.23 -5.26 12.55
C VAL A 198 3.97 -6.52 12.97
N SER A 199 3.46 -7.69 12.60
CA SER A 199 4.08 -8.96 12.99
C SER A 199 4.83 -9.68 11.87
N LEU A 200 4.59 -9.33 10.58
CA LEU A 200 5.28 -9.94 9.45
C LEU A 200 5.52 -8.90 8.35
N VAL A 201 6.70 -8.96 7.75
CA VAL A 201 7.04 -8.20 6.54
C VAL A 201 7.80 -9.12 5.58
N SER A 202 7.34 -9.22 4.34
CA SER A 202 8.04 -9.93 3.28
C SER A 202 8.40 -9.01 2.11
N GLY A 203 9.55 -9.26 1.51
CA GLY A 203 10.08 -8.52 0.38
C GLY A 203 11.54 -8.87 0.13
N ASP A 204 12.28 -8.03 -0.59
CA ASP A 204 13.69 -8.25 -0.80
C ASP A 204 14.56 -7.98 0.46
N ASP A 205 15.81 -8.34 0.40
CA ASP A 205 16.77 -8.18 1.50
C ASP A 205 17.00 -6.70 1.87
N ALA A 206 16.91 -5.78 0.90
CA ALA A 206 17.04 -4.34 1.14
C ALA A 206 15.87 -3.81 1.97
N LEU A 207 14.61 -4.15 1.62
CA LEU A 207 13.44 -3.83 2.43
C LEU A 207 13.58 -4.35 3.87
N ILE A 208 13.94 -5.62 4.01
CA ILE A 208 14.05 -6.25 5.33
C ILE A 208 15.12 -5.55 6.19
N ALA A 209 16.25 -5.18 5.59
CA ALA A 209 17.30 -4.43 6.30
C ALA A 209 16.85 -3.04 6.74
N GLU A 210 16.08 -2.32 5.91
CA GLU A 210 15.49 -1.02 6.26
C GLU A 210 14.45 -1.14 7.36
N THR A 211 13.51 -2.05 7.19
CA THR A 211 12.40 -2.22 8.11
C THR A 211 12.86 -2.64 9.51
N LYS A 212 13.92 -3.46 9.62
CA LYS A 212 14.54 -3.79 10.92
C LYS A 212 15.08 -2.56 11.66
N LYS A 213 15.55 -1.53 10.95
CA LYS A 213 16.01 -0.28 11.57
C LYS A 213 14.85 0.61 12.00
N MET A 214 13.72 0.56 11.27
CA MET A 214 12.53 1.38 11.55
C MET A 214 11.67 0.79 12.65
N LEU A 215 11.45 -0.53 12.64
CA LEU A 215 10.59 -1.24 13.59
C LEU A 215 11.43 -1.97 14.66
N PRO A 216 11.91 -1.25 15.69
CA PRO A 216 12.81 -1.83 16.70
C PRO A 216 12.14 -2.90 17.57
N ASN A 217 10.78 -2.89 17.62
CA ASN A 217 10.00 -3.87 18.38
C ASN A 217 9.90 -5.24 17.67
N GLY A 218 10.53 -5.35 16.50
CA GLY A 218 10.64 -6.58 15.75
C GLY A 218 9.39 -6.95 14.93
N PHE A 219 9.58 -7.92 14.07
CA PHE A 219 8.58 -8.58 13.22
C PHE A 219 9.21 -9.87 12.70
N ILE A 220 8.43 -10.76 12.08
CA ILE A 220 8.93 -11.93 11.35
C ILE A 220 9.35 -11.48 9.93
N PRO A 221 10.65 -11.47 9.62
CA PRO A 221 11.16 -11.09 8.30
C PRO A 221 11.13 -12.28 7.34
N ILE A 222 10.58 -12.08 6.14
CA ILE A 222 10.60 -13.06 5.05
C ILE A 222 11.33 -12.46 3.85
N VAL A 223 12.57 -12.88 3.62
CA VAL A 223 13.34 -12.48 2.43
C VAL A 223 12.87 -13.34 1.24
N THR A 224 12.12 -12.75 0.33
CA THR A 224 11.56 -13.44 -0.85
C THR A 224 12.54 -13.54 -2.01
N LYS A 225 13.48 -12.59 -2.07
CA LYS A 225 14.56 -12.50 -3.08
C LYS A 225 15.71 -11.64 -2.56
N ILE A 226 16.88 -11.75 -3.20
CA ILE A 226 18.05 -10.95 -2.91
C ILE A 226 18.25 -9.99 -4.08
N ALA A 227 18.21 -8.69 -3.81
CA ALA A 227 18.38 -7.66 -4.84
C ALA A 227 19.81 -7.68 -5.41
N VAL A 228 19.95 -7.68 -6.75
CA VAL A 228 21.20 -7.52 -7.48
C VAL A 228 21.22 -6.15 -8.16
N GLY A 229 20.07 -5.58 -8.40
CA GLY A 229 19.86 -4.27 -8.99
C GLY A 229 18.38 -3.91 -9.00
N ARG A 230 18.04 -2.74 -9.56
CA ARG A 230 16.63 -2.26 -9.57
C ARG A 230 15.65 -3.17 -10.31
N SER A 231 16.14 -4.01 -11.23
CA SER A 231 15.32 -4.92 -12.03
C SER A 231 16.00 -6.27 -12.19
N ALA A 232 16.77 -6.69 -11.18
CA ALA A 232 17.46 -7.98 -11.16
C ALA A 232 17.57 -8.50 -9.72
N ALA A 233 17.32 -9.78 -9.52
CA ALA A 233 17.44 -10.44 -8.22
C ALA A 233 17.81 -11.91 -8.35
N ILE A 234 18.34 -12.46 -7.27
CA ILE A 234 18.38 -13.91 -7.04
C ILE A 234 17.06 -14.27 -6.37
N THR A 235 16.21 -15.03 -7.07
CA THR A 235 14.85 -15.34 -6.62
C THR A 235 14.72 -16.76 -6.10
N TYR A 236 13.80 -16.98 -5.18
CA TYR A 236 13.33 -18.31 -4.82
C TYR A 236 12.14 -18.71 -5.70
N SER A 237 11.91 -20.04 -5.83
CA SER A 237 10.71 -20.50 -6.53
C SER A 237 9.43 -20.07 -5.78
N PRO A 238 8.31 -19.80 -6.49
CA PRO A 238 7.05 -19.42 -5.86
C PRO A 238 6.60 -20.38 -4.75
N ALA A 239 6.71 -21.67 -4.99
CA ALA A 239 6.35 -22.68 -3.99
C ALA A 239 7.22 -22.61 -2.70
N ARG A 240 8.49 -22.19 -2.82
CA ARG A 240 9.35 -21.95 -1.64
C ARG A 240 8.91 -20.71 -0.88
N VAL A 241 8.65 -19.61 -1.60
CA VAL A 241 8.19 -18.35 -0.98
C VAL A 241 6.85 -18.55 -0.26
N GLN A 242 5.90 -19.26 -0.88
CA GLN A 242 4.62 -19.60 -0.24
C GLN A 242 4.80 -20.38 1.06
N ARG A 243 5.70 -21.38 1.09
CA ARG A 243 6.01 -22.09 2.35
C ARG A 243 6.62 -21.18 3.40
N MET A 244 7.56 -20.30 3.01
CA MET A 244 8.16 -19.34 3.94
C MET A 244 7.12 -18.39 4.52
N LEU A 245 6.17 -17.92 3.72
CA LEU A 245 5.06 -17.06 4.16
C LEU A 245 4.10 -17.80 5.08
N GLU A 246 3.75 -19.06 4.76
CA GLU A 246 2.87 -19.87 5.61
C GLU A 246 3.50 -20.13 6.98
N ASP A 247 4.76 -20.54 7.02
CA ASP A 247 5.48 -20.79 8.28
C ASP A 247 5.72 -19.49 9.05
N GLY A 248 6.10 -18.41 8.36
CA GLY A 248 6.29 -17.09 8.94
C GLY A 248 5.02 -16.50 9.52
N ALA A 249 3.89 -16.59 8.82
CA ALA A 249 2.60 -16.10 9.31
C ALA A 249 2.08 -16.89 10.52
N ARG A 250 2.32 -18.20 10.54
CA ARG A 250 2.04 -19.04 11.72
C ARG A 250 2.85 -18.56 12.94
N GLU A 251 4.14 -18.36 12.76
CA GLU A 251 5.02 -17.85 13.80
C GLU A 251 4.67 -16.43 14.23
N ALA A 252 4.33 -15.55 13.28
CA ALA A 252 3.92 -14.18 13.54
C ALA A 252 2.70 -14.11 14.45
N VAL A 253 1.64 -14.87 14.16
CA VAL A 253 0.44 -14.92 15.02
C VAL A 253 0.74 -15.54 16.39
N ARG A 254 1.55 -16.59 16.43
CA ARG A 254 1.95 -17.22 17.70
C ARG A 254 2.66 -16.21 18.59
N ARG A 255 3.63 -15.48 18.06
CA ARG A 255 4.43 -14.50 18.81
C ARG A 255 3.64 -13.25 19.17
N GLU A 256 2.78 -12.77 18.26
CA GLU A 256 1.86 -11.65 18.54
C GLU A 256 0.96 -11.97 19.74
N ARG A 257 0.37 -13.17 19.76
CA ARG A 257 -0.47 -13.61 20.89
C ARG A 257 0.31 -13.80 22.20
N ALA A 258 1.62 -13.98 22.11
CA ALA A 258 2.51 -14.00 23.28
C ALA A 258 2.92 -12.58 23.74
N GLY A 259 2.57 -11.52 22.96
CA GLY A 259 2.93 -10.15 23.27
C GLY A 259 4.37 -9.77 22.88
N ASP A 260 4.98 -10.51 21.96
CA ASP A 260 6.38 -10.29 21.57
C ASP A 260 6.58 -9.05 20.68
N PHE A 261 5.53 -8.56 20.06
CA PHE A 261 5.59 -7.36 19.22
C PHE A 261 4.83 -6.20 19.86
N ALA A 262 5.31 -4.99 19.62
CA ALA A 262 4.64 -3.79 20.09
C ALA A 262 4.30 -2.85 18.92
N PRO A 263 3.19 -2.10 19.00
CA PRO A 263 2.84 -1.10 18.01
C PRO A 263 3.97 -0.10 17.77
N PHE A 264 4.21 0.23 16.49
CA PHE A 264 5.20 1.24 16.13
C PHE A 264 4.62 2.64 16.38
N THR A 265 5.30 3.42 17.21
CA THR A 265 4.90 4.79 17.58
C THR A 265 6.07 5.75 17.48
N MET A 266 5.77 7.02 17.25
CA MET A 266 6.73 8.12 17.28
C MET A 266 6.21 9.26 18.14
N SER A 267 7.09 10.15 18.60
CA SER A 267 6.70 11.32 19.40
C SER A 267 5.80 12.27 18.61
N ARG A 268 4.73 12.74 19.23
CA ARG A 268 3.85 13.78 18.67
C ARG A 268 4.31 15.20 19.08
N PRO A 269 4.03 16.24 18.28
CA PRO A 269 3.38 16.19 16.98
C PRO A 269 4.28 15.57 15.91
N TYR A 270 3.66 14.97 14.85
CA TYR A 270 4.37 14.47 13.68
C TYR A 270 4.72 15.64 12.76
N ARG A 271 6.00 15.85 12.52
CA ARG A 271 6.50 16.74 11.49
C ARG A 271 6.81 15.91 10.26
N VAL A 272 5.94 15.99 9.27
CA VAL A 272 6.04 15.27 8.01
C VAL A 272 6.71 16.18 6.99
N GLU A 273 7.76 15.72 6.34
CA GLU A 273 8.47 16.38 5.27
C GLU A 273 8.58 15.44 4.08
N PHE A 274 8.15 15.87 2.90
CA PHE A 274 8.18 15.04 1.72
C PHE A 274 8.58 15.82 0.48
N THR A 275 9.14 15.10 -0.50
CA THR A 275 9.45 15.62 -1.84
C THR A 275 8.75 14.76 -2.87
N LEU A 276 7.93 15.37 -3.72
CA LEU A 276 7.25 14.69 -4.82
C LEU A 276 8.26 14.22 -5.86
N ARG A 277 7.96 13.10 -6.53
CA ARG A 277 8.80 12.56 -7.61
C ARG A 277 9.03 13.60 -8.71
N ARG A 278 10.25 13.64 -9.22
CA ARG A 278 10.63 14.56 -10.32
C ARG A 278 9.90 14.29 -11.63
N SER A 279 9.39 13.07 -11.81
CA SER A 279 8.63 12.68 -13.00
C SER A 279 7.26 13.35 -13.10
N TYR A 280 6.72 13.90 -12.01
CA TYR A 280 5.42 14.57 -12.03
C TYR A 280 5.52 15.97 -12.61
N PRO A 281 4.52 16.40 -13.43
CA PRO A 281 4.46 17.75 -13.97
C PRO A 281 4.15 18.80 -12.89
N ASP A 282 4.44 20.06 -13.17
CA ASP A 282 4.20 21.16 -12.22
C ASP A 282 2.72 21.34 -11.87
N SER A 283 1.81 20.93 -12.76
CA SER A 283 0.37 20.91 -12.46
C SER A 283 0.02 20.00 -11.27
N VAL A 284 0.68 18.85 -11.12
CA VAL A 284 0.52 17.97 -9.96
C VAL A 284 1.08 18.64 -8.70
N VAL A 285 2.23 19.31 -8.80
CA VAL A 285 2.81 20.04 -7.65
C VAL A 285 1.84 21.13 -7.17
N ALA A 286 1.25 21.88 -8.11
CA ALA A 286 0.25 22.91 -7.78
C ALA A 286 -1.04 22.32 -7.18
N ALA A 287 -1.49 21.16 -7.68
CA ALA A 287 -2.65 20.47 -7.13
C ALA A 287 -2.40 20.00 -5.69
N VAL A 288 -1.22 19.46 -5.41
CA VAL A 288 -0.83 19.06 -4.03
C VAL A 288 -0.74 20.27 -3.11
N GLU A 289 -0.14 21.39 -3.56
CA GLU A 289 -0.06 22.63 -2.78
C GLU A 289 -1.45 23.17 -2.40
N ALA A 290 -2.43 22.99 -3.28
CA ALA A 290 -3.80 23.46 -3.12
C ALA A 290 -4.75 22.47 -2.41
N LEU A 291 -4.25 21.34 -1.88
CA LEU A 291 -5.10 20.33 -1.25
C LEU A 291 -5.95 20.91 -0.13
N PRO A 292 -7.28 20.81 -0.21
CA PRO A 292 -8.17 21.37 0.80
C PRO A 292 -8.04 20.59 2.12
N GLY A 293 -8.08 21.34 3.23
CA GLY A 293 -8.03 20.75 4.58
C GLY A 293 -6.64 20.46 5.11
N PHE A 294 -5.60 20.59 4.31
CA PHE A 294 -4.22 20.42 4.74
C PHE A 294 -3.48 21.77 4.69
N LYS A 295 -2.76 22.09 5.77
CA LYS A 295 -1.87 23.27 5.81
C LYS A 295 -0.47 22.82 5.40
N LEU A 296 -0.24 22.72 4.10
CA LEU A 296 1.07 22.39 3.54
C LEU A 296 1.91 23.66 3.45
N GLU A 297 3.12 23.61 4.03
CA GLU A 297 4.15 24.63 3.84
C GLU A 297 5.09 24.16 2.73
N ARG A 298 5.19 24.93 1.66
CA ARG A 298 6.13 24.63 0.57
C ARG A 298 7.54 25.01 1.02
N THR A 299 8.47 24.06 1.05
CA THR A 299 9.86 24.23 1.50
C THR A 299 10.88 24.15 0.38
N GLY A 300 10.43 23.81 -0.84
CA GLY A 300 11.26 23.73 -2.04
C GLY A 300 10.40 23.63 -3.30
N GLU A 301 11.03 23.42 -4.45
CA GLU A 301 10.34 23.35 -5.74
C GLU A 301 9.24 22.28 -5.73
N ARG A 302 9.51 21.10 -5.15
CA ARG A 302 8.62 19.93 -5.04
C ARG A 302 8.50 19.43 -3.61
N SER A 303 8.98 20.19 -2.64
CA SER A 303 9.09 19.78 -1.24
C SER A 303 8.10 20.52 -0.38
N PHE A 304 7.49 19.78 0.54
CA PHE A 304 6.44 20.27 1.43
C PHE A 304 6.68 19.81 2.86
N ARG A 305 6.14 20.59 3.79
CA ARG A 305 6.05 20.25 5.20
C ARG A 305 4.60 20.28 5.67
N PHE A 306 4.28 19.34 6.55
CA PHE A 306 2.99 19.24 7.22
C PHE A 306 3.20 18.85 8.69
N VAL A 307 2.45 19.45 9.60
CA VAL A 307 2.52 19.12 11.03
C VAL A 307 1.14 18.66 11.49
N THR A 308 1.08 17.48 12.11
CA THR A 308 -0.16 16.89 12.61
C THR A 308 0.03 16.19 13.95
N GLY A 309 -1.03 16.11 14.74
CA GLY A 309 -1.11 15.30 15.96
C GLY A 309 -1.53 13.85 15.73
N SER A 310 -1.91 13.47 14.50
CA SER A 310 -2.49 12.17 14.18
C SER A 310 -1.80 11.51 12.97
N ALA A 311 -1.43 10.25 13.11
CA ALA A 311 -0.94 9.45 11.99
C ALA A 311 -2.04 9.18 10.95
N ARG A 312 -3.32 9.16 11.36
CA ARG A 312 -4.45 9.06 10.43
C ARG A 312 -4.56 10.28 9.51
N GLU A 313 -4.35 11.50 10.03
CA GLU A 313 -4.32 12.70 9.19
C GLU A 313 -3.18 12.63 8.16
N MET A 314 -2.05 12.08 8.54
CA MET A 314 -0.97 11.78 7.59
C MET A 314 -1.43 10.79 6.51
N GLY A 315 -2.15 9.72 6.87
CA GLY A 315 -2.73 8.76 5.93
C GLY A 315 -3.76 9.39 4.98
N TRP A 316 -4.58 10.33 5.45
CA TRP A 316 -5.50 11.08 4.60
C TRP A 316 -4.79 12.03 3.64
N LEU A 317 -3.69 12.63 4.08
CA LEU A 317 -2.84 13.42 3.19
C LEU A 317 -2.24 12.56 2.06
N LEU A 318 -1.79 11.34 2.38
CA LEU A 318 -1.31 10.38 1.38
C LEU A 318 -2.40 10.05 0.35
N ASP A 319 -3.61 9.71 0.79
CA ASP A 319 -4.75 9.42 -0.09
C ASP A 319 -5.07 10.61 -1.01
N ALA A 320 -5.05 11.84 -0.47
CA ALA A 320 -5.29 13.05 -1.23
C ALA A 320 -4.19 13.32 -2.27
N ILE A 321 -2.92 13.09 -1.92
CA ILE A 321 -1.78 13.23 -2.85
C ILE A 321 -1.84 12.17 -3.94
N GLU A 322 -2.05 10.90 -3.61
CA GLU A 322 -2.20 9.82 -4.59
C GLU A 322 -3.38 10.09 -5.54
N SER A 323 -4.48 10.62 -5.02
CA SER A 323 -5.63 11.02 -5.84
C SER A 323 -5.29 12.15 -6.82
N ALA A 324 -4.49 13.13 -6.41
CA ALA A 324 -4.05 14.22 -7.29
C ALA A 324 -3.03 13.76 -8.35
N VAL A 325 -2.28 12.69 -8.07
CA VAL A 325 -1.29 12.12 -8.99
C VAL A 325 -1.91 11.21 -10.03
N LEU A 326 -2.99 10.50 -9.68
CA LEU A 326 -3.65 9.52 -10.55
C LEU A 326 -4.76 10.11 -11.44
N GLN A 327 -5.08 11.40 -11.30
CA GLN A 327 -5.99 12.16 -12.18
C GLN A 327 -5.24 12.75 -13.37
#